data_d0951f6c035d22f50a1767dfb0980c78
#
_entry.id   d0951f6c035d22f50a1767dfb0980c78
#
_cell.length_a   1.000
_cell.length_b   1.000
_cell.length_c   1.000
_cell.angle_alpha   90.00
_cell.angle_beta   90.00
_cell.angle_gamma   90.00
#
_symmetry.space_group_name_H-M   'P 1'
#
loop_
_entity.id
_entity.type
_entity.pdbx_description
1 polymer ?
#
loop_
_entity_poly.entity_id
_entity_poly.type
_entity_poly.pdbx_seq_one_letter_code
_entity_poly.pdbx_strand_id
1 'polypeptide(L)'
;MKKLVISIVLLNLLAACASQKPKEVAAAPAAAPVAATAAPAAAAQTNMDPLNDPKSILAGRSVYYPFDVAAVQDADKPLVQAHAKYLSENANHTVRLEGNCDERGSNEYNLGLGQRRADGVKKMLELGGANAAQLSSVSYGEEKPKAAGHDEAAWSQNRRTDLDYTK
;
A
#
# COMPACT_ATOMS: atom_id res chain seq x y z
N MET A 1 5.96 50.74 -22.47
CA MET A 1 4.91 51.61 -23.04
C MET A 1 3.71 50.76 -23.43
N LYS A 2 2.51 51.19 -23.01
CA LYS A 2 1.14 50.74 -23.34
C LYS A 2 0.73 49.40 -22.68
N LYS A 3 0.10 49.31 -21.52
CA LYS A 3 -1.22 49.82 -21.08
C LYS A 3 -2.38 49.49 -22.03
N LEU A 4 -3.25 48.58 -21.54
CA LEU A 4 -4.73 48.65 -21.63
C LEU A 4 -5.27 47.33 -21.07
N VAL A 5 -5.91 47.18 -19.91
CA VAL A 5 -7.16 47.72 -19.36
C VAL A 5 -8.37 47.53 -20.27
N ILE A 6 -9.26 46.67 -19.87
CA ILE A 6 -10.72 46.67 -20.05
C ILE A 6 -11.21 45.47 -19.21
N SER A 7 -11.75 45.62 -18.00
CA SER A 7 -13.03 46.18 -17.56
C SER A 7 -14.23 45.30 -17.85
N ILE A 8 -14.70 44.64 -16.82
CA ILE A 8 -16.08 44.59 -16.25
C ILE A 8 -17.22 44.40 -17.24
N VAL A 9 -17.93 43.27 -17.06
CA VAL A 9 -19.41 43.32 -17.08
C VAL A 9 -19.94 42.38 -15.98
N LEU A 10 -20.45 43.02 -14.99
CA LEU A 10 -21.32 42.54 -13.93
C LEU A 10 -22.76 42.62 -14.51
N LEU A 11 -23.54 41.56 -14.44
CA LEU A 11 -24.97 41.74 -14.32
C LEU A 11 -25.68 40.54 -13.71
N ASN A 12 -26.30 40.82 -12.61
CA ASN A 12 -27.28 40.08 -11.86
C ASN A 12 -28.45 39.58 -12.71
N LEU A 13 -29.00 38.43 -12.31
CA LEU A 13 -30.47 38.31 -12.31
C LEU A 13 -30.89 37.37 -11.16
N LEU A 14 -31.65 37.98 -10.27
CA LEU A 14 -32.33 37.43 -9.10
C LEU A 14 -33.60 36.67 -9.50
N ALA A 15 -33.94 35.70 -8.65
CA ALA A 15 -35.29 35.35 -8.20
C ALA A 15 -36.17 34.50 -9.10
N ALA A 16 -36.48 33.32 -8.57
CA ALA A 16 -37.88 32.95 -8.37
C ALA A 16 -38.00 31.83 -7.33
N CYS A 17 -38.45 32.17 -6.15
CA CYS A 17 -39.06 31.29 -5.18
C CYS A 17 -40.39 30.78 -5.74
N ALA A 18 -40.63 29.49 -5.72
CA ALA A 18 -41.96 28.93 -5.76
C ALA A 18 -42.06 27.84 -4.69
N SER A 19 -42.66 28.26 -3.59
CA SER A 19 -43.20 27.46 -2.50
C SER A 19 -44.34 26.60 -3.03
N GLN A 20 -44.33 25.30 -2.80
CA GLN A 20 -45.57 24.52 -2.74
C GLN A 20 -45.59 23.65 -1.52
N LYS A 21 -46.52 23.92 -0.66
CA LYS A 21 -46.94 23.30 0.58
C LYS A 21 -47.68 21.98 0.32
N PRO A 22 -47.84 21.14 1.35
CA PRO A 22 -48.06 19.69 1.22
C PRO A 22 -49.52 19.33 1.02
N LYS A 23 -49.77 18.17 0.45
CA LYS A 23 -51.11 17.55 0.46
C LYS A 23 -51.02 16.27 1.29
N GLU A 24 -51.61 16.38 2.47
CA GLU A 24 -51.94 15.31 3.40
C GLU A 24 -53.16 14.54 2.85
N VAL A 25 -53.06 13.23 2.76
CA VAL A 25 -54.21 12.27 2.84
C VAL A 25 -53.65 10.95 3.36
N ALA A 26 -53.84 10.69 4.59
CA ALA A 26 -54.68 9.76 5.29
C ALA A 26 -54.45 8.26 5.08
N ALA A 27 -54.19 7.62 6.26
CA ALA A 27 -54.66 6.33 6.74
C ALA A 27 -54.04 5.03 6.22
N ALA A 28 -53.44 4.37 7.17
CA ALA A 28 -53.01 2.94 7.22
C ALA A 28 -54.20 1.95 6.95
N PRO A 29 -53.88 0.66 6.70
CA PRO A 29 -53.74 -0.23 7.82
C PRO A 29 -52.58 -1.28 7.74
N ALA A 30 -52.13 -1.60 8.93
CA ALA A 30 -51.54 -2.77 9.48
C ALA A 30 -51.27 -4.04 8.64
N ALA A 31 -50.13 -4.60 8.93
CA ALA A 31 -49.83 -6.02 9.21
C ALA A 31 -48.81 -6.67 8.26
N ALA A 32 -47.63 -6.93 8.73
CA ALA A 32 -47.16 -8.26 9.11
C ALA A 32 -45.64 -8.21 9.41
N PRO A 33 -45.13 -8.91 10.40
CA PRO A 33 -43.69 -8.91 10.66
C PRO A 33 -43.01 -9.78 9.65
N VAL A 34 -42.25 -9.15 8.76
CA VAL A 34 -41.28 -9.90 7.93
C VAL A 34 -40.11 -10.28 8.78
N ALA A 35 -39.92 -11.58 8.85
CA ALA A 35 -38.83 -12.26 9.51
C ALA A 35 -37.51 -11.52 9.38
N ALA A 36 -36.87 -11.28 10.52
CA ALA A 36 -35.48 -10.93 10.60
C ALA A 36 -34.67 -12.01 9.86
N THR A 37 -34.22 -11.68 8.65
CA THR A 37 -33.19 -12.47 7.99
C THR A 37 -31.93 -12.27 8.84
N ALA A 38 -31.59 -13.33 9.56
CA ALA A 38 -30.36 -13.42 10.33
C ALA A 38 -29.20 -13.01 9.41
N ALA A 39 -28.52 -11.95 9.77
CA ALA A 39 -27.22 -11.64 9.20
C ALA A 39 -26.35 -12.90 9.34
N PRO A 40 -25.59 -13.30 8.30
CA PRO A 40 -24.67 -14.40 8.45
C PRO A 40 -23.74 -14.07 9.62
N ALA A 41 -23.70 -14.97 10.60
CA ALA A 41 -22.83 -14.89 11.75
C ALA A 41 -21.42 -14.58 11.23
N ALA A 42 -20.88 -13.46 11.66
CA ALA A 42 -19.48 -13.14 11.46
C ALA A 42 -18.71 -14.35 11.99
N ALA A 43 -18.07 -15.09 11.07
CA ALA A 43 -17.17 -16.15 11.45
C ALA A 43 -16.21 -15.56 12.47
N ALA A 44 -16.08 -16.21 13.62
CA ALA A 44 -15.17 -15.84 14.68
C ALA A 44 -13.77 -15.73 14.05
N GLN A 45 -13.37 -14.49 13.76
CA GLN A 45 -12.02 -14.20 13.30
C GLN A 45 -11.15 -14.46 14.52
N THR A 46 -10.35 -15.51 14.44
CA THR A 46 -9.24 -15.70 15.36
C THR A 46 -8.44 -14.40 15.32
N ASN A 47 -8.29 -13.73 16.47
CA ASN A 47 -7.54 -12.47 16.64
C ASN A 47 -6.03 -12.68 16.44
N MET A 48 -5.66 -13.37 15.36
CA MET A 48 -4.26 -13.51 14.95
C MET A 48 -3.92 -12.30 14.10
N ASP A 49 -2.85 -11.61 14.49
CA ASP A 49 -2.28 -10.52 13.69
C ASP A 49 -2.11 -11.02 12.23
N PRO A 50 -2.67 -10.34 11.23
CA PRO A 50 -2.54 -10.72 9.82
C PRO A 50 -1.10 -10.90 9.34
N LEU A 51 -0.12 -10.29 10.00
CA LEU A 51 1.32 -10.51 9.75
C LEU A 51 1.77 -11.93 10.12
N ASN A 52 1.06 -12.61 11.02
CA ASN A 52 1.41 -13.94 11.51
C ASN A 52 0.48 -15.02 10.94
N ASP A 53 -0.50 -14.66 10.14
CA ASP A 53 -1.38 -15.61 9.44
C ASP A 53 -0.68 -16.10 8.16
N PRO A 54 -0.31 -17.39 8.06
CA PRO A 54 0.35 -17.95 6.87
C PRO A 54 -0.52 -17.92 5.62
N LYS A 55 -1.83 -17.70 5.75
CA LYS A 55 -2.78 -17.57 4.63
C LYS A 55 -2.93 -16.12 4.16
N SER A 56 -2.43 -15.17 4.93
CA SER A 56 -2.44 -13.75 4.58
C SER A 56 -1.41 -13.45 3.51
N ILE A 57 -1.72 -12.49 2.62
CA ILE A 57 -0.74 -11.93 1.69
C ILE A 57 0.45 -11.32 2.44
N LEU A 58 0.25 -10.86 3.67
CA LEU A 58 1.28 -10.27 4.54
C LEU A 58 2.31 -11.30 5.07
N ALA A 59 2.06 -12.60 4.90
CA ALA A 59 3.06 -13.64 5.16
C ALA A 59 4.22 -13.59 4.14
N GLY A 60 3.97 -13.08 2.93
CA GLY A 60 5.00 -12.78 1.96
C GLY A 60 5.78 -11.54 2.39
N ARG A 61 7.06 -11.69 2.71
CA ARG A 61 7.91 -10.61 3.23
C ARG A 61 9.14 -10.35 2.36
N SER A 62 9.11 -10.78 1.10
CA SER A 62 10.21 -10.57 0.18
C SER A 62 9.67 -10.16 -1.19
N VAL A 63 10.27 -9.13 -1.75
CA VAL A 63 10.07 -8.63 -3.13
C VAL A 63 11.26 -9.07 -3.95
N TYR A 64 11.05 -9.66 -5.12
CA TYR A 64 12.11 -10.23 -5.96
C TYR A 64 12.36 -9.41 -7.23
N TYR A 65 13.59 -9.49 -7.75
CA TYR A 65 14.01 -8.68 -8.87
C TYR A 65 14.72 -9.50 -9.96
N PRO A 66 14.52 -9.13 -11.24
CA PRO A 66 15.40 -9.57 -12.32
C PRO A 66 16.85 -9.10 -12.10
N PHE A 67 17.76 -9.66 -12.89
CA PHE A 67 19.16 -9.23 -12.88
C PHE A 67 19.27 -7.74 -13.20
N ASP A 68 20.05 -7.01 -12.41
CA ASP A 68 20.34 -5.58 -12.58
C ASP A 68 19.13 -4.64 -12.58
N VAL A 69 17.97 -5.08 -12.04
CA VAL A 69 16.75 -4.28 -11.94
C VAL A 69 16.52 -3.87 -10.50
N ALA A 70 16.16 -2.59 -10.28
CA ALA A 70 15.75 -2.07 -8.97
C ALA A 70 14.23 -1.79 -8.88
N ALA A 71 13.52 -1.74 -10.00
CA ALA A 71 12.10 -1.47 -10.01
C ALA A 71 11.29 -2.68 -9.52
N VAL A 72 10.34 -2.44 -8.60
CA VAL A 72 9.39 -3.44 -8.14
C VAL A 72 8.56 -3.94 -9.30
N GLN A 73 8.51 -5.25 -9.49
CA GLN A 73 7.77 -5.89 -10.58
C GLN A 73 6.27 -5.82 -10.33
N ASP A 74 5.47 -5.85 -11.41
CA ASP A 74 4.01 -5.75 -11.31
C ASP A 74 3.40 -6.88 -10.46
N ALA A 75 4.00 -8.06 -10.49
CA ALA A 75 3.58 -9.20 -9.69
C ALA A 75 3.69 -8.96 -8.18
N ASP A 76 4.67 -8.16 -7.73
CA ASP A 76 4.91 -7.90 -6.31
C ASP A 76 4.22 -6.61 -5.80
N LYS A 77 3.67 -5.78 -6.70
CA LYS A 77 2.97 -4.54 -6.31
C LYS A 77 1.80 -4.80 -5.36
N PRO A 78 0.93 -5.83 -5.55
CA PRO A 78 -0.14 -6.10 -4.61
C PRO A 78 0.35 -6.45 -3.21
N LEU A 79 1.47 -7.18 -3.10
CA LEU A 79 2.12 -7.47 -1.83
C LEU A 79 2.55 -6.19 -1.12
N VAL A 80 3.28 -5.31 -1.80
CA VAL A 80 3.75 -4.03 -1.23
C VAL A 80 2.57 -3.14 -0.83
N GLN A 81 1.49 -3.09 -1.63
CA GLN A 81 0.28 -2.34 -1.30
C GLN A 81 -0.43 -2.88 -0.05
N ALA A 82 -0.49 -4.20 0.12
CA ALA A 82 -1.06 -4.81 1.32
C ALA A 82 -0.28 -4.43 2.57
N HIS A 83 1.07 -4.47 2.51
CA HIS A 83 1.92 -4.02 3.60
C HIS A 83 1.77 -2.52 3.88
N ALA A 84 1.65 -1.68 2.86
CA ALA A 84 1.41 -0.25 3.02
C ALA A 84 0.11 0.03 3.79
N LYS A 85 -0.98 -0.64 3.38
CA LYS A 85 -2.27 -0.56 4.06
C LYS A 85 -2.15 -1.02 5.52
N TYR A 86 -1.53 -2.17 5.76
CA TYR A 86 -1.33 -2.67 7.12
C TYR A 86 -0.59 -1.67 8.00
N LEU A 87 0.50 -1.07 7.52
CA LEU A 87 1.28 -0.08 8.26
C LEU A 87 0.50 1.20 8.51
N SER A 88 -0.33 1.65 7.56
CA SER A 88 -1.18 2.83 7.76
C SER A 88 -2.24 2.65 8.84
N GLU A 89 -2.72 1.40 9.04
CA GLU A 89 -3.70 1.02 10.05
C GLU A 89 -3.06 0.67 11.40
N ASN A 90 -1.74 0.42 11.43
CA ASN A 90 -1.01 -0.08 12.59
C ASN A 90 0.25 0.76 12.86
N ALA A 91 0.06 1.96 13.44
CA ALA A 91 1.12 2.95 13.64
C ALA A 91 2.27 2.49 14.57
N ASN A 92 2.07 1.47 15.39
CA ASN A 92 3.06 0.92 16.34
C ASN A 92 4.03 -0.08 15.70
N HIS A 93 3.74 -0.53 14.48
CA HIS A 93 4.66 -1.39 13.75
C HIS A 93 5.66 -0.58 12.96
N THR A 94 6.90 -1.03 12.97
CA THR A 94 7.97 -0.49 12.13
C THR A 94 8.51 -1.59 11.24
N VAL A 95 8.99 -1.22 10.06
CA VAL A 95 9.57 -2.15 9.11
C VAL A 95 10.91 -1.64 8.62
N ARG A 96 11.90 -2.51 8.61
CA ARG A 96 13.19 -2.30 7.96
C ARG A 96 13.21 -3.02 6.62
N LEU A 97 13.52 -2.29 5.58
CA LEU A 97 13.60 -2.77 4.21
C LEU A 97 15.05 -3.10 3.91
N GLU A 98 15.35 -4.37 3.72
CA GLU A 98 16.71 -4.89 3.54
C GLU A 98 16.93 -5.24 2.07
N GLY A 99 17.69 -4.40 1.36
CA GLY A 99 18.00 -4.63 -0.06
C GLY A 99 19.19 -5.56 -0.24
N ASN A 100 18.99 -6.61 -1.03
CA ASN A 100 19.98 -7.66 -1.30
C ASN A 100 20.18 -7.83 -2.81
N CYS A 101 21.38 -8.27 -3.18
CA CYS A 101 21.79 -8.58 -4.54
C CYS A 101 22.33 -10.02 -4.63
N ASP A 102 22.54 -10.51 -5.84
CA ASP A 102 23.37 -11.68 -6.08
C ASP A 102 24.86 -11.28 -6.08
N GLU A 103 25.74 -12.26 -6.12
CA GLU A 103 27.20 -12.10 -6.01
C GLU A 103 27.88 -11.48 -7.26
N ARG A 104 27.15 -11.23 -8.33
CA ARG A 104 27.71 -10.71 -9.58
C ARG A 104 27.84 -9.20 -9.53
N GLY A 105 29.02 -8.70 -9.84
CA GLY A 105 29.36 -7.28 -9.83
C GLY A 105 30.39 -6.92 -8.76
N SER A 106 30.63 -5.63 -8.53
CA SER A 106 31.45 -5.20 -7.40
C SER A 106 30.60 -5.01 -6.15
N ASN A 107 31.21 -5.15 -4.98
CA ASN A 107 30.55 -4.95 -3.70
C ASN A 107 29.89 -3.56 -3.62
N GLU A 108 30.60 -2.50 -4.04
CA GLU A 108 30.08 -1.13 -4.03
C GLU A 108 28.88 -0.97 -4.96
N TYR A 109 28.92 -1.61 -6.14
CA TYR A 109 27.79 -1.61 -7.06
C TYR A 109 26.58 -2.31 -6.44
N ASN A 110 26.76 -3.51 -5.88
CA ASN A 110 25.72 -4.29 -5.27
C ASN A 110 25.13 -3.59 -4.04
N LEU A 111 25.97 -2.92 -3.24
CA LEU A 111 25.50 -2.10 -2.14
C LEU A 111 24.59 -0.95 -2.63
N GLY A 112 25.01 -0.25 -3.70
CA GLY A 112 24.20 0.80 -4.31
C GLY A 112 22.90 0.27 -4.95
N LEU A 113 22.94 -0.90 -5.61
CA LEU A 113 21.76 -1.53 -6.21
C LEU A 113 20.76 -1.97 -5.15
N GLY A 114 21.25 -2.64 -4.08
CA GLY A 114 20.43 -3.05 -2.94
C GLY A 114 19.76 -1.85 -2.26
N GLN A 115 20.48 -0.73 -2.11
CA GLN A 115 19.89 0.50 -1.55
C GLN A 115 18.76 1.03 -2.43
N ARG A 116 18.95 1.11 -3.76
CA ARG A 116 17.89 1.54 -4.68
C ARG A 116 16.65 0.65 -4.62
N ARG A 117 16.82 -0.68 -4.44
CA ARG A 117 15.73 -1.64 -4.26
C ARG A 117 14.95 -1.36 -2.98
N ALA A 118 15.64 -1.24 -1.85
CA ALA A 118 15.05 -0.95 -0.56
C ALA A 118 14.31 0.40 -0.56
N ASP A 119 14.92 1.45 -1.11
CA ASP A 119 14.32 2.78 -1.23
C ASP A 119 13.09 2.79 -2.16
N GLY A 120 13.11 1.98 -3.22
CA GLY A 120 11.98 1.80 -4.12
C GLY A 120 10.75 1.23 -3.41
N VAL A 121 10.93 0.18 -2.60
CA VAL A 121 9.87 -0.40 -1.77
C VAL A 121 9.41 0.61 -0.71
N LYS A 122 10.34 1.27 0.00
CA LYS A 122 10.02 2.32 0.97
C LYS A 122 9.12 3.40 0.37
N LYS A 123 9.48 3.91 -0.79
CA LYS A 123 8.69 4.91 -1.51
C LYS A 123 7.28 4.42 -1.84
N MET A 124 7.14 3.16 -2.25
CA MET A 124 5.82 2.59 -2.53
C MET A 124 4.97 2.43 -1.27
N LEU A 125 5.57 2.04 -0.13
CA LEU A 125 4.88 1.96 1.16
C LEU A 125 4.41 3.35 1.62
N GLU A 126 5.24 4.39 1.50
CA GLU A 126 4.88 5.78 1.80
C GLU A 126 3.71 6.27 0.93
N LEU A 127 3.77 6.00 -0.39
CA LEU A 127 2.69 6.35 -1.32
C LEU A 127 1.39 5.59 -1.01
N GLY A 128 1.47 4.39 -0.44
CA GLY A 128 0.34 3.58 0.01
C GLY A 128 -0.20 3.96 1.40
N GLY A 129 0.37 5.00 2.04
CA GLY A 129 -0.14 5.57 3.29
C GLY A 129 0.64 5.20 4.56
N ALA A 130 1.73 4.43 4.46
CA ALA A 130 2.59 4.17 5.61
C ALA A 130 3.34 5.45 6.02
N ASN A 131 3.48 5.68 7.35
CA ASN A 131 4.22 6.83 7.84
C ASN A 131 5.73 6.62 7.66
N ALA A 132 6.43 7.63 7.17
CA ALA A 132 7.87 7.59 6.96
C ALA A 132 8.66 7.22 8.23
N ALA A 133 8.16 7.58 9.42
CA ALA A 133 8.78 7.22 10.70
C ALA A 133 8.72 5.70 11.02
N GLN A 134 7.82 4.95 10.37
CA GLN A 134 7.71 3.49 10.49
C GLN A 134 8.73 2.76 9.59
N LEU A 135 9.38 3.46 8.66
CA LEU A 135 10.12 2.87 7.56
C LEU A 135 11.61 3.21 7.62
N SER A 136 12.44 2.20 7.61
CA SER A 136 13.87 2.35 7.39
C SER A 136 14.32 1.48 6.22
N SER A 137 15.35 1.92 5.51
CA SER A 137 15.94 1.16 4.39
C SER A 137 17.44 0.99 4.61
N VAL A 138 17.95 -0.19 4.27
CA VAL A 138 19.36 -0.53 4.34
C VAL A 138 19.69 -1.49 3.23
N SER A 139 20.92 -1.40 2.71
CA SER A 139 21.44 -2.37 1.77
C SER A 139 22.47 -3.26 2.43
N TYR A 140 22.42 -4.54 2.11
CA TYR A 140 23.47 -5.49 2.42
C TYR A 140 24.26 -5.92 1.16
N GLY A 141 23.91 -5.38 -0.02
CA GLY A 141 24.54 -5.80 -1.24
C GLY A 141 24.45 -7.31 -1.41
N GLU A 142 25.58 -7.97 -1.57
CA GLU A 142 25.71 -9.44 -1.69
C GLU A 142 26.02 -10.16 -0.38
N GLU A 143 26.18 -9.43 0.73
CA GLU A 143 26.68 -9.97 2.02
C GLU A 143 25.69 -10.85 2.77
N LYS A 144 24.39 -10.83 2.40
CA LYS A 144 23.35 -11.66 3.03
C LYS A 144 22.66 -12.58 2.01
N PRO A 145 23.35 -13.56 1.46
CA PRO A 145 22.73 -14.49 0.52
C PRO A 145 21.68 -15.35 1.24
N LYS A 146 20.53 -15.54 0.59
CA LYS A 146 19.48 -16.47 1.02
C LYS A 146 19.75 -17.90 0.53
N ALA A 147 20.35 -18.01 -0.65
CA ALA A 147 20.79 -19.26 -1.26
C ALA A 147 22.28 -19.19 -1.59
N ALA A 148 23.00 -20.24 -1.25
CA ALA A 148 24.46 -20.29 -1.34
C ALA A 148 24.99 -20.81 -2.70
N GLY A 149 24.13 -21.10 -3.68
CA GLY A 149 24.55 -21.57 -5.00
C GLY A 149 25.07 -20.44 -5.89
N HIS A 150 25.87 -20.83 -6.91
CA HIS A 150 26.45 -19.93 -7.91
C HIS A 150 25.76 -20.09 -9.28
N ASP A 151 24.44 -20.17 -9.27
CA ASP A 151 23.61 -20.35 -10.46
C ASP A 151 22.35 -19.45 -10.40
N GLU A 152 21.61 -19.39 -11.49
CA GLU A 152 20.41 -18.54 -11.55
C GLU A 152 19.34 -18.95 -10.53
N ALA A 153 19.29 -20.23 -10.13
CA ALA A 153 18.34 -20.69 -9.12
C ALA A 153 18.64 -20.07 -7.74
N ALA A 154 19.92 -19.92 -7.38
CA ALA A 154 20.36 -19.24 -6.18
C ALA A 154 20.29 -17.71 -6.34
N TRP A 155 20.81 -17.18 -7.45
CA TRP A 155 20.85 -15.74 -7.70
C TRP A 155 19.47 -15.10 -7.70
N SER A 156 18.47 -15.76 -8.28
CA SER A 156 17.08 -15.25 -8.27
C SER A 156 16.50 -15.11 -6.86
N GLN A 157 16.91 -15.97 -5.92
CA GLN A 157 16.51 -15.88 -4.52
C GLN A 157 17.27 -14.79 -3.75
N ASN A 158 18.50 -14.49 -4.18
CA ASN A 158 19.34 -13.48 -3.54
C ASN A 158 18.95 -12.06 -3.95
N ARG A 159 18.51 -11.85 -5.19
CA ARG A 159 18.01 -10.54 -5.69
C ARG A 159 16.66 -10.20 -5.08
N ARG A 160 16.65 -9.67 -3.86
CA ARG A 160 15.40 -9.40 -3.13
C ARG A 160 15.49 -8.18 -2.24
N THR A 161 14.33 -7.69 -1.85
CA THR A 161 14.17 -6.79 -0.69
C THR A 161 13.30 -7.49 0.34
N ASP A 162 13.81 -7.66 1.53
CA ASP A 162 13.08 -8.24 2.65
C ASP A 162 12.40 -7.13 3.47
N LEU A 163 11.17 -7.41 3.94
CA LEU A 163 10.41 -6.56 4.85
C LEU A 163 10.54 -7.14 6.25
N ASP A 164 11.50 -6.64 7.03
CA ASP A 164 11.77 -7.06 8.40
C ASP A 164 10.97 -6.19 9.38
N TYR A 165 9.92 -6.78 9.97
CA TYR A 165 9.11 -6.14 10.98
C TYR A 165 9.75 -6.27 12.35
N THR A 166 10.17 -5.15 12.90
CA THR A 166 10.61 -5.05 14.30
C THR A 166 9.42 -4.63 15.17
N LYS A 167 9.29 -5.27 16.31
CA LYS A 167 8.30 -4.91 17.33
C LYS A 167 8.79 -3.74 18.14
#